data_7e2671d29045a68dd7dd97c9b1ed709a
#
_entry.id   7e2671d29045a68dd7dd97c9b1ed709a
#
_cell.length_a   1.000
_cell.length_b   1.000
_cell.length_c   1.000
_cell.angle_alpha   90.00
_cell.angle_beta   90.00
_cell.angle_gamma   90.00
#
_symmetry.space_group_name_H-M   'P 1'
#
loop_
_entity.id
_entity.type
_entity.pdbx_description
1 polymer ?
#
loop_
_entity_poly.entity_id
_entity_poly.type
_entity_poly.pdbx_seq_one_letter_code
_entity_poly.pdbx_strand_id
1 'polypeptide(L)'
;MDRVKEVYKVTIAGSIINVVLLVLKFAAGILGHSAAMIADAIHSLTDFATDVVVLVFVKLGNKPKDKDHDYGHGKYETLATAIIGISLFVVGVMICYSGVTKTYRAICGETLQQPGVVALIAAIVSIVMKEWAYQFTVKAGKKYHSEAVVANAWHHRSDALSSIGTMFGIGGAIILGEKWAVLDPLAAIIVSAFIIKAAWGLVTQSVKELTDASLPEMEEDEILKIANEEQGVGEIHNLRTRRIGNKIAIEMHVRMPGSLSLYEAHEHATHIETKLKQHFGADTHVGIHLEPIKVNGKYQKPE
;
A
#
# COMPACT_ATOMS: atom_id res chain seq x y z
N MET A 1 -25.82 9.79 -8.90
CA MET A 1 -24.86 10.20 -9.96
C MET A 1 -23.96 11.36 -9.55
N ASP A 2 -24.40 12.27 -8.70
CA ASP A 2 -23.58 13.45 -8.30
C ASP A 2 -22.44 13.12 -7.33
N ARG A 3 -22.66 12.17 -6.40
CA ARG A 3 -21.64 11.76 -5.41
C ARG A 3 -20.34 11.28 -6.06
N VAL A 4 -20.43 10.36 -7.02
CA VAL A 4 -19.27 9.77 -7.71
C VAL A 4 -18.52 10.83 -8.51
N LYS A 5 -19.23 11.71 -9.21
CA LYS A 5 -18.64 12.81 -9.99
C LYS A 5 -17.87 13.80 -9.10
N GLU A 6 -18.43 14.16 -7.94
CA GLU A 6 -17.80 15.11 -7.02
C GLU A 6 -16.59 14.49 -6.31
N VAL A 7 -16.67 13.23 -5.88
CA VAL A 7 -15.52 12.47 -5.36
C VAL A 7 -14.40 12.41 -6.40
N TYR A 8 -14.74 12.13 -7.66
CA TYR A 8 -13.77 12.05 -8.75
C TYR A 8 -13.09 13.41 -9.02
N LYS A 9 -13.85 14.50 -9.03
CA LYS A 9 -13.29 15.86 -9.19
C LYS A 9 -12.31 16.22 -8.08
N VAL A 10 -12.65 15.90 -6.83
CA VAL A 10 -11.79 16.19 -5.67
C VAL A 10 -10.49 15.38 -5.74
N THR A 11 -10.59 14.10 -6.10
CA THR A 11 -9.41 13.22 -6.26
C THR A 11 -8.50 13.71 -7.39
N ILE A 12 -9.07 14.05 -8.56
CA ILE A 12 -8.29 14.62 -9.69
C ILE A 12 -7.64 15.94 -9.29
N ALA A 13 -8.36 16.83 -8.60
CA ALA A 13 -7.78 18.10 -8.15
C ALA A 13 -6.58 17.87 -7.21
N GLY A 14 -6.69 16.92 -6.26
CA GLY A 14 -5.57 16.52 -5.40
C GLY A 14 -4.38 15.97 -6.19
N SER A 15 -4.62 15.11 -7.18
CA SER A 15 -3.57 14.56 -8.05
C SER A 15 -2.88 15.65 -8.89
N ILE A 16 -3.61 16.62 -9.42
CA ILE A 16 -3.03 17.76 -10.15
C ILE A 16 -2.12 18.58 -9.23
N ILE A 17 -2.55 18.85 -8.00
CA ILE A 17 -1.74 19.56 -7.01
C ILE A 17 -0.45 18.80 -6.74
N ASN A 18 -0.52 17.47 -6.56
CA ASN A 18 0.65 16.62 -6.33
C ASN A 18 1.64 16.69 -7.50
N VAL A 19 1.17 16.63 -8.75
CA VAL A 19 2.04 16.76 -9.95
C VAL A 19 2.70 18.15 -10.02
N VAL A 20 1.95 19.20 -9.77
CA VAL A 20 2.49 20.58 -9.77
C VAL A 20 3.56 20.73 -8.68
N LEU A 21 3.29 20.25 -7.46
CA LEU A 21 4.25 20.28 -6.36
C LEU A 21 5.48 19.40 -6.64
N LEU A 22 5.32 18.27 -7.26
CA LEU A 22 6.41 17.39 -7.68
C LEU A 22 7.40 18.11 -8.60
N VAL A 23 6.88 18.74 -9.66
CA VAL A 23 7.71 19.51 -10.62
C VAL A 23 8.38 20.69 -9.93
N LEU A 24 7.64 21.42 -9.09
CA LEU A 24 8.16 22.56 -8.33
C LEU A 24 9.29 22.14 -7.39
N LYS A 25 9.13 21.04 -6.64
CA LYS A 25 10.14 20.52 -5.72
C LYS A 25 11.40 20.08 -6.46
N PHE A 26 11.29 19.37 -7.59
CA PHE A 26 12.45 18.98 -8.39
C PHE A 26 13.19 20.21 -8.93
N ALA A 27 12.46 21.14 -9.54
CA ALA A 27 13.07 22.39 -10.04
C ALA A 27 13.78 23.17 -8.94
N ALA A 28 13.13 23.35 -7.79
CA ALA A 28 13.70 24.06 -6.66
C ALA A 28 14.87 23.31 -5.99
N GLY A 29 14.83 21.99 -5.96
CA GLY A 29 15.91 21.15 -5.42
C GLY A 29 17.17 21.24 -6.27
N ILE A 30 17.02 21.22 -7.61
CA ILE A 30 18.13 21.33 -8.55
C ILE A 30 18.68 22.77 -8.55
N LEU A 31 17.83 23.78 -8.75
CA LEU A 31 18.24 25.19 -8.82
C LEU A 31 18.74 25.74 -7.48
N GLY A 32 18.17 25.22 -6.39
CA GLY A 32 18.56 25.58 -5.02
C GLY A 32 19.69 24.72 -4.45
N HIS A 33 20.24 23.76 -5.21
CA HIS A 33 21.30 22.84 -4.77
C HIS A 33 21.02 22.15 -3.42
N SER A 34 19.72 21.87 -3.11
CA SER A 34 19.29 21.27 -1.86
C SER A 34 19.11 19.77 -1.98
N ALA A 35 19.88 19.00 -1.22
CA ALA A 35 19.74 17.54 -1.16
C ALA A 35 18.43 17.13 -0.45
N ALA A 36 18.03 17.87 0.59
CA ALA A 36 16.77 17.63 1.29
C ALA A 36 15.56 17.86 0.40
N MET A 37 15.56 18.93 -0.42
CA MET A 37 14.48 19.21 -1.36
C MET A 37 14.38 18.15 -2.48
N ILE A 38 15.51 17.66 -2.99
CA ILE A 38 15.52 16.55 -3.97
C ILE A 38 14.96 15.28 -3.32
N ALA A 39 15.33 14.96 -2.09
CA ALA A 39 14.80 13.83 -1.36
C ALA A 39 13.27 13.93 -1.16
N ASP A 40 12.78 15.11 -0.78
CA ASP A 40 11.34 15.37 -0.63
C ASP A 40 10.59 15.34 -1.97
N ALA A 41 11.23 15.77 -3.08
CA ALA A 41 10.68 15.63 -4.44
C ALA A 41 10.55 14.16 -4.84
N ILE A 42 11.56 13.34 -4.55
CA ILE A 42 11.54 11.90 -4.84
C ILE A 42 10.50 11.19 -3.98
N HIS A 43 10.34 11.57 -2.72
CA HIS A 43 9.23 11.07 -1.89
C HIS A 43 7.88 11.36 -2.54
N SER A 44 7.64 12.59 -3.01
CA SER A 44 6.40 12.95 -3.72
C SER A 44 6.23 12.24 -5.06
N LEU A 45 7.33 11.92 -5.76
CA LEU A 45 7.30 11.08 -6.98
C LEU A 45 6.85 9.65 -6.66
N THR A 46 7.28 9.14 -5.52
CA THR A 46 6.86 7.83 -5.00
C THR A 46 5.35 7.75 -4.85
N ASP A 47 4.77 8.72 -4.17
CA ASP A 47 3.34 8.77 -3.91
C ASP A 47 2.56 8.82 -5.22
N PHE A 48 3.00 9.68 -6.15
CA PHE A 48 2.41 9.78 -7.47
C PHE A 48 2.57 8.48 -8.29
N ALA A 49 3.73 7.84 -8.26
CA ALA A 49 3.94 6.58 -8.96
C ALA A 49 3.05 5.47 -8.40
N THR A 50 2.88 5.42 -7.08
CA THR A 50 1.96 4.48 -6.42
C THR A 50 0.52 4.74 -6.86
N ASP A 51 0.07 6.00 -6.89
CA ASP A 51 -1.27 6.36 -7.37
C ASP A 51 -1.51 5.93 -8.82
N VAL A 52 -0.54 6.17 -9.71
CA VAL A 52 -0.62 5.76 -11.14
C VAL A 52 -0.67 4.25 -11.27
N VAL A 53 0.14 3.53 -10.51
CA VAL A 53 0.14 2.06 -10.51
C VAL A 53 -1.20 1.53 -10.03
N VAL A 54 -1.73 2.05 -8.92
CA VAL A 54 -3.05 1.67 -8.44
C VAL A 54 -4.09 1.88 -9.54
N LEU A 55 -4.11 3.02 -10.22
CA LEU A 55 -5.09 3.31 -11.29
C LEU A 55 -4.95 2.39 -12.51
N VAL A 56 -3.72 2.14 -12.97
CA VAL A 56 -3.47 1.33 -14.18
C VAL A 56 -3.62 -0.16 -13.88
N PHE A 57 -3.04 -0.62 -12.79
CA PHE A 57 -2.98 -2.05 -12.49
C PHE A 57 -4.23 -2.57 -11.77
N VAL A 58 -4.97 -1.73 -11.04
CA VAL A 58 -6.34 -2.08 -10.61
C VAL A 58 -7.21 -2.39 -11.82
N LYS A 59 -7.09 -1.60 -12.89
CA LYS A 59 -7.83 -1.87 -14.15
C LYS A 59 -7.36 -3.18 -14.81
N LEU A 60 -6.07 -3.48 -14.78
CA LEU A 60 -5.52 -4.71 -15.34
C LEU A 60 -5.83 -5.92 -14.44
N GLY A 61 -5.64 -5.79 -13.12
CA GLY A 61 -5.91 -6.83 -12.14
C GLY A 61 -7.40 -7.20 -12.03
N ASN A 62 -8.30 -6.27 -12.38
CA ASN A 62 -9.75 -6.52 -12.45
C ASN A 62 -10.20 -7.24 -13.72
N LYS A 63 -9.30 -7.56 -14.66
CA LYS A 63 -9.67 -8.41 -15.79
C LYS A 63 -10.13 -9.76 -15.27
N PRO A 64 -11.26 -10.29 -15.79
CA PRO A 64 -11.73 -11.62 -15.42
C PRO A 64 -10.71 -12.68 -15.82
N LYS A 65 -10.90 -13.89 -15.30
CA LYS A 65 -10.18 -15.07 -15.72
C LYS A 65 -10.34 -15.29 -17.22
N ASP A 66 -9.27 -15.72 -17.85
CA ASP A 66 -9.21 -16.09 -19.27
C ASP A 66 -8.50 -17.45 -19.42
N LYS A 67 -8.19 -17.86 -20.67
CA LYS A 67 -7.57 -19.17 -20.95
C LYS A 67 -6.16 -19.32 -20.37
N ASP A 68 -5.45 -18.19 -20.16
CA ASP A 68 -4.06 -18.19 -19.70
C ASP A 68 -3.96 -17.93 -18.20
N HIS A 69 -5.05 -17.41 -17.58
CA HIS A 69 -5.09 -17.01 -16.17
C HIS A 69 -6.40 -17.47 -15.51
N ASP A 70 -6.46 -18.72 -15.08
CA ASP A 70 -7.64 -19.34 -14.45
C ASP A 70 -8.08 -18.66 -13.15
N TYR A 71 -7.12 -18.05 -12.41
CA TYR A 71 -7.38 -17.28 -11.19
C TYR A 71 -7.58 -15.79 -11.45
N GLY A 72 -7.58 -15.35 -12.73
CA GLY A 72 -7.64 -13.95 -13.13
C GLY A 72 -6.29 -13.25 -13.02
N HIS A 73 -6.30 -11.92 -13.14
CA HIS A 73 -5.11 -11.10 -13.31
C HIS A 73 -4.67 -10.35 -12.05
N GLY A 74 -5.22 -10.68 -10.88
CA GLY A 74 -4.97 -9.93 -9.63
C GLY A 74 -3.49 -9.76 -9.27
N LYS A 75 -2.66 -10.78 -9.48
CA LYS A 75 -1.22 -10.74 -9.16
C LYS A 75 -0.41 -9.75 -10.01
N TYR A 76 -0.95 -9.23 -11.11
CA TYR A 76 -0.26 -8.15 -11.86
C TYR A 76 -0.15 -6.86 -11.05
N GLU A 77 -1.16 -6.55 -10.23
CA GLU A 77 -1.12 -5.41 -9.31
C GLU A 77 0.00 -5.59 -8.28
N THR A 78 0.10 -6.77 -7.68
CA THR A 78 1.14 -7.11 -6.71
C THR A 78 2.54 -7.06 -7.32
N LEU A 79 2.71 -7.58 -8.55
CA LEU A 79 3.99 -7.52 -9.27
C LEU A 79 4.43 -6.08 -9.55
N ALA A 80 3.51 -5.24 -9.98
CA ALA A 80 3.80 -3.84 -10.22
C ALA A 80 4.17 -3.08 -8.94
N THR A 81 3.46 -3.35 -7.84
CA THR A 81 3.80 -2.80 -6.51
C THR A 81 5.19 -3.25 -6.05
N ALA A 82 5.56 -4.52 -6.34
CA ALA A 82 6.91 -5.02 -6.05
C ALA A 82 7.99 -4.25 -6.82
N ILE A 83 7.80 -4.05 -8.14
CA ILE A 83 8.76 -3.32 -8.99
C ILE A 83 8.94 -1.88 -8.51
N ILE A 84 7.85 -1.20 -8.15
CA ILE A 84 7.90 0.15 -7.59
C ILE A 84 8.64 0.15 -6.26
N GLY A 85 8.27 -0.75 -5.35
CA GLY A 85 8.94 -0.87 -4.06
C GLY A 85 10.44 -1.06 -4.19
N ILE A 86 10.90 -1.94 -5.09
CA ILE A 86 12.34 -2.16 -5.37
C ILE A 86 12.98 -0.89 -5.92
N SER A 87 12.36 -0.23 -6.90
CA SER A 87 12.88 1.01 -7.49
C SER A 87 13.07 2.10 -6.45
N LEU A 88 12.07 2.27 -5.57
CA LEU A 88 12.09 3.23 -4.47
C LEU A 88 13.14 2.91 -3.41
N PHE A 89 13.31 1.63 -3.08
CA PHE A 89 14.33 1.20 -2.16
C PHE A 89 15.73 1.58 -2.66
N VAL A 90 16.01 1.30 -3.95
CA VAL A 90 17.28 1.66 -4.58
C VAL A 90 17.50 3.18 -4.54
N VAL A 91 16.50 3.96 -4.92
CA VAL A 91 16.60 5.43 -4.92
C VAL A 91 16.77 5.97 -3.49
N GLY A 92 16.01 5.45 -2.52
CA GLY A 92 16.16 5.83 -1.10
C GLY A 92 17.59 5.56 -0.57
N VAL A 93 18.17 4.41 -0.90
CA VAL A 93 19.55 4.08 -0.55
C VAL A 93 20.55 5.02 -1.22
N MET A 94 20.36 5.37 -2.50
CA MET A 94 21.23 6.33 -3.20
C MET A 94 21.18 7.72 -2.56
N ILE A 95 20.00 8.21 -2.14
CA ILE A 95 19.85 9.50 -1.43
C ILE A 95 20.55 9.43 -0.07
N CYS A 96 20.35 8.36 0.68
CA CYS A 96 20.99 8.15 1.97
C CYS A 96 22.51 8.18 1.83
N TYR A 97 23.06 7.42 0.88
CA TYR A 97 24.49 7.38 0.60
C TYR A 97 25.05 8.76 0.23
N SER A 98 24.35 9.51 -0.64
CA SER A 98 24.73 10.87 -1.01
C SER A 98 24.72 11.82 0.21
N GLY A 99 23.68 11.74 1.04
CA GLY A 99 23.56 12.54 2.26
C GLY A 99 24.70 12.24 3.25
N VAL A 100 24.97 10.96 3.51
CA VAL A 100 26.06 10.51 4.38
C VAL A 100 27.42 10.99 3.86
N THR A 101 27.69 10.82 2.56
CA THR A 101 28.95 11.25 1.94
C THR A 101 29.15 12.76 2.06
N LYS A 102 28.12 13.57 1.80
CA LYS A 102 28.18 15.04 1.95
C LYS A 102 28.40 15.44 3.41
N THR A 103 27.68 14.80 4.35
CA THR A 103 27.85 15.04 5.78
C THR A 103 29.28 14.69 6.24
N TYR A 104 29.83 13.55 5.80
CA TYR A 104 31.19 13.15 6.13
C TYR A 104 32.22 14.15 5.60
N ARG A 105 32.09 14.61 4.34
CA ARG A 105 32.97 15.62 3.76
C ARG A 105 32.92 16.93 4.54
N ALA A 106 31.72 17.37 4.98
CA ALA A 106 31.59 18.56 5.83
C ALA A 106 32.33 18.40 7.16
N ILE A 107 32.27 17.23 7.79
CA ILE A 107 33.01 16.94 9.05
C ILE A 107 34.52 16.94 8.81
N CYS A 108 34.98 16.49 7.63
CA CYS A 108 36.38 16.54 7.24
C CYS A 108 36.88 17.95 6.85
N GLY A 109 36.04 18.98 6.95
CA GLY A 109 36.41 20.37 6.71
C GLY A 109 36.15 20.87 5.28
N GLU A 110 35.51 20.08 4.41
CA GLU A 110 35.05 20.57 3.11
C GLU A 110 33.86 21.52 3.29
N THR A 111 33.91 22.66 2.61
CA THR A 111 32.77 23.60 2.57
C THR A 111 31.68 23.05 1.67
N LEU A 112 30.49 22.82 2.24
CA LEU A 112 29.32 22.48 1.48
C LEU A 112 28.68 23.70 0.87
N GLN A 113 28.12 23.53 -0.33
CA GLN A 113 27.30 24.56 -0.94
C GLN A 113 26.03 24.75 -0.11
N GLN A 114 25.78 26.01 0.31
CA GLN A 114 24.58 26.37 1.06
C GLN A 114 23.35 26.23 0.14
N PRO A 115 22.24 25.64 0.63
CA PRO A 115 21.03 25.55 -0.17
C PRO A 115 20.45 26.94 -0.45
N GLY A 116 19.94 27.12 -1.67
CA GLY A 116 19.37 28.38 -2.11
C GLY A 116 18.00 28.68 -1.48
N VAL A 117 17.68 29.95 -1.32
CA VAL A 117 16.36 30.40 -0.82
C VAL A 117 15.20 29.86 -1.64
N VAL A 118 15.42 29.56 -2.91
CA VAL A 118 14.40 28.95 -3.80
C VAL A 118 13.93 27.59 -3.25
N ALA A 119 14.83 26.78 -2.70
CA ALA A 119 14.48 25.51 -2.09
C ALA A 119 13.62 25.71 -0.82
N LEU A 120 13.94 26.70 0.00
CA LEU A 120 13.16 27.03 1.19
C LEU A 120 11.75 27.51 0.83
N ILE A 121 11.63 28.39 -0.15
CA ILE A 121 10.32 28.89 -0.64
C ILE A 121 9.49 27.72 -1.15
N ALA A 122 10.08 26.81 -1.92
CA ALA A 122 9.38 25.64 -2.43
C ALA A 122 8.92 24.69 -1.31
N ALA A 123 9.72 24.50 -0.24
CA ALA A 123 9.32 23.75 0.94
C ALA A 123 8.08 24.36 1.62
N ILE A 124 8.11 25.66 1.85
CA ILE A 124 6.98 26.39 2.47
C ILE A 124 5.73 26.30 1.58
N VAL A 125 5.85 26.56 0.28
CA VAL A 125 4.75 26.44 -0.68
C VAL A 125 4.19 25.02 -0.68
N SER A 126 5.04 23.99 -0.64
CA SER A 126 4.62 22.60 -0.59
C SER A 126 3.78 22.31 0.66
N ILE A 127 4.22 22.75 1.84
CA ILE A 127 3.49 22.55 3.10
C ILE A 127 2.12 23.22 3.03
N VAL A 128 2.07 24.48 2.60
CA VAL A 128 0.82 25.25 2.50
C VAL A 128 -0.15 24.60 1.51
N MET A 129 0.33 24.20 0.33
CA MET A 129 -0.50 23.58 -0.70
C MET A 129 -1.00 22.20 -0.26
N LYS A 130 -0.19 21.39 0.41
CA LYS A 130 -0.61 20.07 0.93
C LYS A 130 -1.60 20.22 2.09
N GLU A 131 -1.43 21.17 3.00
CA GLU A 131 -2.43 21.44 4.04
C GLU A 131 -3.74 21.95 3.44
N TRP A 132 -3.68 22.80 2.42
CA TRP A 132 -4.86 23.23 1.68
C TRP A 132 -5.56 22.05 0.98
N ALA A 133 -4.80 21.18 0.32
CA ALA A 133 -5.32 19.95 -0.30
C ALA A 133 -5.98 19.03 0.74
N TYR A 134 -5.37 18.87 1.93
CA TYR A 134 -5.97 18.15 3.05
C TYR A 134 -7.34 18.74 3.42
N GLN A 135 -7.40 20.06 3.70
CA GLN A 135 -8.64 20.72 4.10
C GLN A 135 -9.74 20.61 3.05
N PHE A 136 -9.38 20.76 1.78
CA PHE A 136 -10.31 20.60 0.65
C PHE A 136 -10.82 19.16 0.53
N THR A 137 -9.93 18.18 0.59
CA THR A 137 -10.26 16.76 0.41
C THR A 137 -11.03 16.21 1.60
N VAL A 138 -10.65 16.54 2.86
CA VAL A 138 -11.35 16.04 4.05
C VAL A 138 -12.77 16.59 4.16
N LYS A 139 -13.00 17.86 3.77
CA LYS A 139 -14.36 18.44 3.72
C LYS A 139 -15.25 17.69 2.74
N ALA A 140 -14.71 17.37 1.55
CA ALA A 140 -15.45 16.59 0.56
C ALA A 140 -15.68 15.15 1.03
N GLY A 141 -14.69 14.48 1.60
CA GLY A 141 -14.82 13.12 2.13
C GLY A 141 -15.90 13.00 3.20
N LYS A 142 -15.94 13.96 4.15
CA LYS A 142 -16.98 14.04 5.19
C LYS A 142 -18.36 14.34 4.59
N LYS A 143 -18.45 15.28 3.65
CA LYS A 143 -19.71 15.66 3.00
C LYS A 143 -20.35 14.49 2.25
N TYR A 144 -19.54 13.68 1.59
CA TYR A 144 -20.00 12.56 0.76
C TYR A 144 -19.91 11.20 1.45
N HIS A 145 -19.59 11.16 2.75
CA HIS A 145 -19.43 9.94 3.56
C HIS A 145 -18.52 8.90 2.87
N SER A 146 -17.35 9.35 2.39
CA SER A 146 -16.37 8.51 1.72
C SER A 146 -15.10 8.38 2.57
N GLU A 147 -14.94 7.25 3.24
CA GLU A 147 -13.77 6.96 4.08
C GLU A 147 -12.47 6.93 3.25
N ALA A 148 -12.53 6.45 2.01
CA ALA A 148 -11.38 6.45 1.10
C ALA A 148 -10.89 7.87 0.80
N VAL A 149 -11.81 8.84 0.57
CA VAL A 149 -11.45 10.25 0.36
C VAL A 149 -10.88 10.87 1.63
N VAL A 150 -11.42 10.52 2.79
CA VAL A 150 -10.88 10.97 4.09
C VAL A 150 -9.49 10.40 4.33
N ALA A 151 -9.26 9.12 4.04
CA ALA A 151 -7.96 8.49 4.14
C ALA A 151 -6.91 9.16 3.21
N ASN A 152 -7.29 9.45 1.95
CA ASN A 152 -6.46 10.20 1.01
C ASN A 152 -6.14 11.62 1.50
N ALA A 153 -7.09 12.29 2.15
CA ALA A 153 -6.82 13.57 2.78
C ALA A 153 -5.74 13.47 3.87
N TRP A 154 -5.83 12.49 4.76
CA TRP A 154 -4.82 12.25 5.79
C TRP A 154 -3.44 11.93 5.20
N HIS A 155 -3.39 11.26 4.04
CA HIS A 155 -2.14 11.06 3.31
C HIS A 155 -1.48 12.40 2.94
N HIS A 156 -2.22 13.34 2.33
CA HIS A 156 -1.71 14.70 2.04
C HIS A 156 -1.16 15.41 3.28
N ARG A 157 -1.81 15.23 4.44
CA ARG A 157 -1.35 15.84 5.69
C ARG A 157 -0.07 15.19 6.22
N SER A 158 0.06 13.86 6.10
CA SER A 158 1.29 13.15 6.46
C SER A 158 2.48 13.63 5.62
N ASP A 159 2.25 13.85 4.33
CA ASP A 159 3.28 14.39 3.43
C ASP A 159 3.65 15.84 3.76
N ALA A 160 2.68 16.66 4.19
CA ALA A 160 2.97 18.02 4.68
C ALA A 160 3.89 17.98 5.90
N LEU A 161 3.66 17.04 6.83
CA LEU A 161 4.50 16.85 8.02
C LEU A 161 5.92 16.40 7.66
N SER A 162 6.10 15.53 6.65
CA SER A 162 7.44 15.13 6.19
C SER A 162 8.20 16.29 5.57
N SER A 163 7.52 17.15 4.79
CA SER A 163 8.10 18.36 4.20
C SER A 163 8.51 19.42 5.24
N ILE A 164 7.95 19.40 6.46
CA ILE A 164 8.38 20.25 7.56
C ILE A 164 9.84 19.94 7.97
N GLY A 165 10.21 18.65 8.03
CA GLY A 165 11.59 18.26 8.31
C GLY A 165 12.57 18.81 7.27
N THR A 166 12.20 18.71 5.99
CA THR A 166 12.97 19.31 4.87
C THR A 166 13.11 20.82 5.01
N MET A 167 12.01 21.51 5.35
CA MET A 167 12.03 22.97 5.58
C MET A 167 12.98 23.38 6.71
N PHE A 168 12.99 22.67 7.83
CA PHE A 168 13.91 22.96 8.93
C PHE A 168 15.37 22.69 8.56
N GLY A 169 15.66 21.61 7.81
CA GLY A 169 17.02 21.32 7.32
C GLY A 169 17.55 22.44 6.41
N ILE A 170 16.76 22.82 5.41
CA ILE A 170 17.12 23.90 4.46
C ILE A 170 17.17 25.27 5.18
N GLY A 171 16.14 25.60 5.95
CA GLY A 171 16.04 26.86 6.66
C GLY A 171 17.17 27.04 7.68
N GLY A 172 17.49 25.99 8.44
CA GLY A 172 18.62 26.00 9.35
C GLY A 172 19.96 26.23 8.63
N ALA A 173 20.18 25.54 7.51
CA ALA A 173 21.37 25.72 6.71
C ALA A 173 21.53 27.16 6.15
N ILE A 174 20.40 27.80 5.79
CA ILE A 174 20.41 29.18 5.29
C ILE A 174 20.61 30.22 6.42
N ILE A 175 19.85 30.10 7.52
CA ILE A 175 19.82 31.08 8.60
C ILE A 175 21.11 31.04 9.43
N LEU A 176 21.65 29.87 9.71
CA LEU A 176 22.82 29.67 10.55
C LEU A 176 24.15 29.85 9.79
N GLY A 177 24.09 29.95 8.45
CA GLY A 177 25.22 30.22 7.57
C GLY A 177 25.99 28.97 7.13
N GLU A 178 27.08 29.18 6.38
CA GLU A 178 27.84 28.15 5.66
C GLU A 178 28.30 26.97 6.54
N LYS A 179 28.67 27.25 7.80
CA LYS A 179 29.08 26.20 8.75
C LYS A 179 27.96 25.18 9.05
N TRP A 180 26.73 25.59 8.87
CA TRP A 180 25.53 24.79 9.13
C TRP A 180 24.89 24.23 7.85
N ALA A 181 25.54 24.39 6.69
CA ALA A 181 25.09 23.81 5.43
C ALA A 181 24.93 22.26 5.50
N VAL A 182 25.56 21.63 6.49
CA VAL A 182 25.39 20.19 6.80
C VAL A 182 23.98 19.80 7.22
N LEU A 183 23.13 20.76 7.66
CA LEU A 183 21.75 20.46 8.04
C LEU A 183 20.89 20.00 6.85
N ASP A 184 21.17 20.46 5.63
CA ASP A 184 20.47 20.03 4.42
C ASP A 184 20.73 18.54 4.11
N PRO A 185 21.97 18.04 3.99
CA PRO A 185 22.19 16.60 3.79
C PRO A 185 21.75 15.73 4.98
N LEU A 186 21.78 16.25 6.22
CA LEU A 186 21.22 15.52 7.36
C LEU A 186 19.70 15.36 7.24
N ALA A 187 18.98 16.41 6.82
CA ALA A 187 17.55 16.30 6.55
C ALA A 187 17.27 15.29 5.41
N ALA A 188 18.11 15.28 4.35
CA ALA A 188 18.00 14.31 3.27
C ALA A 188 18.18 12.87 3.76
N ILE A 189 19.10 12.60 4.71
CA ILE A 189 19.27 11.27 5.33
C ILE A 189 17.99 10.86 6.07
N ILE A 190 17.40 11.76 6.85
CA ILE A 190 16.17 11.48 7.59
C ILE A 190 15.02 11.14 6.63
N VAL A 191 14.82 11.97 5.59
CA VAL A 191 13.78 11.72 4.57
C VAL A 191 14.02 10.41 3.85
N SER A 192 15.27 10.10 3.47
CA SER A 192 15.60 8.84 2.81
C SER A 192 15.31 7.61 3.67
N ALA A 193 15.48 7.70 4.99
CA ALA A 193 15.14 6.62 5.90
C ALA A 193 13.63 6.30 5.89
N PHE A 194 12.77 7.33 5.79
CA PHE A 194 11.32 7.13 5.62
C PHE A 194 11.00 6.49 4.27
N ILE A 195 11.66 6.93 3.19
CA ILE A 195 11.49 6.33 1.84
C ILE A 195 11.88 4.85 1.86
N ILE A 196 13.04 4.52 2.43
CA ILE A 196 13.53 3.14 2.53
C ILE A 196 12.55 2.27 3.34
N LYS A 197 12.05 2.78 4.47
CA LYS A 197 11.08 2.06 5.32
C LYS A 197 9.77 1.79 4.56
N ALA A 198 9.23 2.79 3.86
CA ALA A 198 8.01 2.63 3.07
C ALA A 198 8.21 1.63 1.92
N ALA A 199 9.32 1.78 1.16
CA ALA A 199 9.69 0.88 0.08
C ALA A 199 9.85 -0.57 0.56
N TRP A 200 10.50 -0.79 1.70
CA TRP A 200 10.64 -2.11 2.32
C TRP A 200 9.29 -2.72 2.67
N GLY A 201 8.35 -1.92 3.18
CA GLY A 201 6.98 -2.35 3.44
C GLY A 201 6.28 -2.84 2.17
N LEU A 202 6.36 -2.08 1.07
CA LEU A 202 5.78 -2.45 -0.24
C LEU A 202 6.40 -3.75 -0.78
N VAL A 203 7.73 -3.87 -0.74
CA VAL A 203 8.43 -5.06 -1.23
C VAL A 203 8.05 -6.30 -0.41
N THR A 204 8.11 -6.21 0.92
CA THR A 204 7.83 -7.36 1.79
C THR A 204 6.38 -7.83 1.68
N GLN A 205 5.43 -6.90 1.58
CA GLN A 205 4.02 -7.22 1.36
C GLN A 205 3.82 -7.89 0.00
N SER A 206 4.39 -7.34 -1.06
CA SER A 206 4.28 -7.91 -2.41
C SER A 206 4.94 -9.29 -2.51
N VAL A 207 6.11 -9.47 -1.88
CA VAL A 207 6.78 -10.80 -1.85
C VAL A 207 5.92 -11.82 -1.13
N LYS A 208 5.35 -11.49 0.04
CA LYS A 208 4.43 -12.39 0.76
C LYS A 208 3.27 -12.82 -0.12
N GLU A 209 2.65 -11.88 -0.82
CA GLU A 209 1.50 -12.18 -1.68
C GLU A 209 1.89 -12.99 -2.92
N LEU A 210 3.02 -12.68 -3.57
CA LEU A 210 3.52 -13.45 -4.72
C LEU A 210 3.95 -14.87 -4.35
N THR A 211 4.39 -15.08 -3.10
CA THR A 211 4.79 -16.39 -2.58
C THR A 211 3.68 -17.14 -1.86
N ASP A 212 2.42 -16.73 -2.08
CA ASP A 212 1.24 -17.39 -1.52
C ASP A 212 1.26 -17.47 0.02
N ALA A 213 1.72 -16.41 0.71
CA ALA A 213 1.61 -16.34 2.16
C ALA A 213 0.13 -16.40 2.59
N SER A 214 -0.12 -17.06 3.73
CA SER A 214 -1.45 -17.13 4.32
C SER A 214 -1.99 -15.77 4.71
N LEU A 215 -3.30 -15.69 4.86
CA LEU A 215 -3.97 -14.52 5.42
C LEU A 215 -3.57 -14.33 6.88
N PRO A 216 -3.77 -13.12 7.44
CA PRO A 216 -3.61 -12.89 8.87
C PRO A 216 -4.48 -13.82 9.71
N GLU A 217 -4.00 -14.25 10.87
CA GLU A 217 -4.67 -15.17 11.79
C GLU A 217 -6.13 -14.76 12.09
N MET A 218 -6.38 -13.48 12.29
CA MET A 218 -7.75 -12.96 12.48
C MET A 218 -8.69 -13.26 11.31
N GLU A 219 -8.20 -13.15 10.05
CA GLU A 219 -9.01 -13.47 8.87
C GLU A 219 -9.22 -14.99 8.75
N GLU A 220 -8.22 -15.80 9.08
CA GLU A 220 -8.33 -17.28 9.09
C GLU A 220 -9.29 -17.76 10.17
N ASP A 221 -9.25 -17.19 11.38
CA ASP A 221 -10.20 -17.49 12.46
C ASP A 221 -11.63 -17.16 12.06
N GLU A 222 -11.84 -16.06 11.34
CA GLU A 222 -13.16 -15.68 10.84
C GLU A 222 -13.68 -16.64 9.76
N ILE A 223 -12.80 -17.11 8.86
CA ILE A 223 -13.12 -18.15 7.89
C ILE A 223 -13.57 -19.43 8.60
N LEU A 224 -12.80 -19.87 9.58
CA LEU A 224 -13.13 -21.09 10.37
C LEU A 224 -14.44 -20.93 11.14
N LYS A 225 -14.69 -19.76 11.72
CA LYS A 225 -15.94 -19.46 12.43
C LYS A 225 -17.14 -19.57 11.50
N ILE A 226 -17.10 -18.92 10.32
CA ILE A 226 -18.19 -18.94 9.34
C ILE A 226 -18.45 -20.37 8.86
N ALA A 227 -17.40 -21.14 8.59
CA ALA A 227 -17.54 -22.49 8.10
C ALA A 227 -18.06 -23.48 9.19
N ASN A 228 -17.67 -23.28 10.46
CA ASN A 228 -18.18 -24.09 11.58
C ASN A 228 -19.63 -23.76 11.98
N GLU A 229 -20.22 -22.65 11.51
CA GLU A 229 -21.65 -22.34 11.72
C GLU A 229 -22.57 -23.22 10.87
N GLU A 230 -22.03 -23.93 9.88
CA GLU A 230 -22.84 -24.82 9.04
C GLU A 230 -23.15 -26.12 9.76
N GLN A 231 -24.44 -26.52 9.71
CA GLN A 231 -24.89 -27.78 10.34
C GLN A 231 -24.27 -28.97 9.63
N GLY A 232 -23.94 -30.02 10.40
CA GLY A 232 -23.33 -31.25 9.85
C GLY A 232 -21.82 -31.18 9.64
N VAL A 233 -21.18 -30.04 9.89
CA VAL A 233 -19.72 -29.94 9.90
C VAL A 233 -19.18 -30.59 11.18
N GLY A 234 -18.33 -31.61 11.00
CA GLY A 234 -17.68 -32.31 12.12
C GLY A 234 -16.32 -31.75 12.48
N GLU A 235 -15.48 -31.52 11.48
CA GLU A 235 -14.12 -31.02 11.65
C GLU A 235 -13.66 -30.29 10.38
N ILE A 236 -13.09 -29.10 10.54
CA ILE A 236 -12.41 -28.38 9.47
C ILE A 236 -10.91 -28.50 9.70
N HIS A 237 -10.16 -28.86 8.67
CA HIS A 237 -8.71 -28.97 8.72
C HIS A 237 -8.07 -28.65 7.38
N ASN A 238 -6.74 -28.59 7.34
CA ASN A 238 -5.97 -28.29 6.13
C ASN A 238 -6.42 -26.98 5.45
N LEU A 239 -6.75 -25.97 6.27
CA LEU A 239 -7.04 -24.62 5.77
C LEU A 239 -5.80 -24.07 5.08
N ARG A 240 -5.98 -23.59 3.87
CA ARG A 240 -4.97 -22.85 3.09
C ARG A 240 -5.62 -21.60 2.55
N THR A 241 -4.93 -20.51 2.73
CA THR A 241 -5.40 -19.20 2.30
C THR A 241 -4.32 -18.47 1.54
N ARG A 242 -4.70 -17.56 0.63
CA ARG A 242 -3.76 -16.65 -0.03
C ARG A 242 -4.51 -15.46 -0.62
N ARG A 243 -3.78 -14.37 -0.84
CA ARG A 243 -4.27 -13.24 -1.61
C ARG A 243 -3.95 -13.39 -3.10
N ILE A 244 -4.85 -12.90 -3.94
CA ILE A 244 -4.70 -12.81 -5.39
C ILE A 244 -5.09 -11.38 -5.78
N GLY A 245 -4.19 -10.42 -5.52
CA GLY A 245 -4.48 -9.00 -5.60
C GLY A 245 -5.51 -8.58 -4.55
N ASN A 246 -6.62 -7.99 -4.99
CA ASN A 246 -7.74 -7.60 -4.11
C ASN A 246 -8.70 -8.75 -3.75
N LYS A 247 -8.43 -9.97 -4.23
CA LYS A 247 -9.25 -11.17 -3.98
C LYS A 247 -8.53 -12.11 -3.05
N ILE A 248 -9.27 -13.04 -2.45
CA ILE A 248 -8.71 -14.11 -1.63
C ILE A 248 -9.09 -15.47 -2.19
N ALA A 249 -8.21 -16.44 -1.98
CA ALA A 249 -8.48 -17.84 -2.22
C ALA A 249 -8.45 -18.58 -0.88
N ILE A 250 -9.44 -19.42 -0.66
CA ILE A 250 -9.66 -20.24 0.53
C ILE A 250 -9.82 -21.67 0.08
N GLU A 251 -8.99 -22.54 0.59
CA GLU A 251 -9.08 -23.98 0.36
C GLU A 251 -9.12 -24.66 1.72
N MET A 252 -10.07 -25.59 1.92
CA MET A 252 -10.20 -26.30 3.19
C MET A 252 -10.74 -27.71 2.99
N HIS A 253 -10.46 -28.58 3.94
CA HIS A 253 -11.09 -29.87 4.06
C HIS A 253 -12.16 -29.85 5.16
N VAL A 254 -13.33 -30.33 4.85
CA VAL A 254 -14.48 -30.37 5.76
C VAL A 254 -14.94 -31.81 5.92
N ARG A 255 -14.92 -32.28 7.17
CA ARG A 255 -15.45 -33.63 7.51
C ARG A 255 -16.92 -33.55 7.84
N MET A 256 -17.66 -34.47 7.27
CA MET A 256 -19.11 -34.62 7.43
C MET A 256 -19.48 -36.09 7.70
N PRO A 257 -20.68 -36.38 8.26
CA PRO A 257 -21.15 -37.76 8.44
C PRO A 257 -21.12 -38.56 7.13
N GLY A 258 -20.52 -39.73 7.17
CA GLY A 258 -20.40 -40.63 5.98
C GLY A 258 -21.74 -41.19 5.48
N SER A 259 -22.82 -40.98 6.23
CA SER A 259 -24.20 -41.36 5.83
C SER A 259 -24.87 -40.32 4.94
N LEU A 260 -24.32 -39.09 4.83
CA LEU A 260 -24.88 -38.08 3.93
C LEU A 260 -24.74 -38.55 2.47
N SER A 261 -25.78 -38.29 1.69
CA SER A 261 -25.67 -38.42 0.24
C SER A 261 -24.71 -37.38 -0.32
N LEU A 262 -24.16 -37.65 -1.51
CA LEU A 262 -23.31 -36.67 -2.20
C LEU A 262 -24.04 -35.35 -2.43
N TYR A 263 -25.34 -35.39 -2.67
CA TYR A 263 -26.18 -34.21 -2.87
C TYR A 263 -26.24 -33.37 -1.59
N GLU A 264 -26.58 -33.96 -0.44
CA GLU A 264 -26.66 -33.24 0.85
C GLU A 264 -25.32 -32.65 1.26
N ALA A 265 -24.23 -33.42 1.13
CA ALA A 265 -22.90 -32.95 1.43
C ALA A 265 -22.49 -31.77 0.52
N HIS A 266 -22.86 -31.79 -0.76
CA HIS A 266 -22.63 -30.69 -1.70
C HIS A 266 -23.45 -29.43 -1.34
N GLU A 267 -24.71 -29.57 -0.88
CA GLU A 267 -25.52 -28.45 -0.40
C GLU A 267 -24.83 -27.73 0.77
N HIS A 268 -24.34 -28.47 1.77
CA HIS A 268 -23.59 -27.90 2.89
C HIS A 268 -22.32 -27.17 2.43
N ALA A 269 -21.55 -27.73 1.49
CA ALA A 269 -20.40 -27.07 0.92
C ALA A 269 -20.78 -25.76 0.20
N THR A 270 -21.88 -25.78 -0.55
CA THR A 270 -22.41 -24.60 -1.26
C THR A 270 -22.86 -23.51 -0.28
N HIS A 271 -23.47 -23.89 0.87
CA HIS A 271 -23.83 -22.94 1.90
C HIS A 271 -22.60 -22.26 2.52
N ILE A 272 -21.56 -23.05 2.86
CA ILE A 272 -20.28 -22.51 3.37
C ILE A 272 -19.66 -21.54 2.34
N GLU A 273 -19.56 -21.98 1.08
CA GLU A 273 -19.04 -21.14 -0.02
C GLU A 273 -19.81 -19.85 -0.15
N THR A 274 -21.13 -19.88 -0.10
CA THR A 274 -22.01 -18.72 -0.23
C THR A 274 -21.79 -17.75 0.92
N LYS A 275 -21.73 -18.22 2.17
CA LYS A 275 -21.46 -17.40 3.36
C LYS A 275 -20.09 -16.74 3.28
N LEU A 276 -19.05 -17.48 2.90
CA LEU A 276 -17.70 -16.96 2.74
C LEU A 276 -17.65 -15.90 1.64
N LYS A 277 -18.30 -16.10 0.50
CA LYS A 277 -18.38 -15.11 -0.58
C LYS A 277 -19.20 -13.88 -0.19
N GLN A 278 -20.22 -14.01 0.63
CA GLN A 278 -20.98 -12.88 1.15
C GLN A 278 -20.13 -12.02 2.09
N HIS A 279 -19.25 -12.64 2.89
CA HIS A 279 -18.42 -11.95 3.85
C HIS A 279 -17.16 -11.33 3.22
N PHE A 280 -16.41 -12.13 2.43
CA PHE A 280 -15.11 -11.71 1.85
C PHE A 280 -15.20 -11.15 0.43
N GLY A 281 -16.39 -11.16 -0.18
CA GLY A 281 -16.64 -10.66 -1.52
C GLY A 281 -16.98 -11.77 -2.54
N ALA A 282 -17.83 -11.43 -3.50
CA ALA A 282 -18.36 -12.38 -4.49
C ALA A 282 -17.29 -13.06 -5.36
N ASP A 283 -16.13 -12.39 -5.53
CA ASP A 283 -14.99 -12.87 -6.31
C ASP A 283 -14.03 -13.76 -5.51
N THR A 284 -14.34 -14.09 -4.24
CA THR A 284 -13.54 -15.01 -3.42
C THR A 284 -13.55 -16.39 -4.04
N HIS A 285 -12.37 -16.98 -4.23
CA HIS A 285 -12.25 -18.37 -4.64
C HIS A 285 -12.37 -19.27 -3.40
N VAL A 286 -13.32 -20.17 -3.40
CA VAL A 286 -13.53 -21.13 -2.30
C VAL A 286 -13.48 -22.55 -2.87
N GLY A 287 -12.54 -23.35 -2.38
CA GLY A 287 -12.39 -24.76 -2.68
C GLY A 287 -12.61 -25.60 -1.43
N ILE A 288 -13.63 -26.45 -1.42
CA ILE A 288 -13.95 -27.29 -0.28
C ILE A 288 -13.78 -28.75 -0.70
N HIS A 289 -12.87 -29.44 0.00
CA HIS A 289 -12.74 -30.90 -0.12
C HIS A 289 -13.53 -31.59 0.98
N LEU A 290 -14.56 -32.30 0.60
CA LEU A 290 -15.41 -33.04 1.53
C LEU A 290 -14.80 -34.39 1.88
N GLU A 291 -14.73 -34.71 3.17
CA GLU A 291 -14.27 -36.00 3.70
C GLU A 291 -15.29 -36.56 4.68
N PRO A 292 -15.44 -37.90 4.76
CA PRO A 292 -16.19 -38.51 5.84
C PRO A 292 -15.51 -38.29 7.21
N ILE A 293 -16.31 -38.20 8.29
CA ILE A 293 -15.78 -38.17 9.65
C ILE A 293 -14.90 -39.39 9.90
N LYS A 294 -13.80 -39.21 10.63
CA LYS A 294 -12.96 -40.33 11.08
C LYS A 294 -13.37 -40.80 12.47
N VAL A 295 -13.58 -42.11 12.61
CA VAL A 295 -13.78 -42.78 13.89
C VAL A 295 -12.62 -43.75 14.09
N ASN A 296 -11.90 -43.66 15.19
CA ASN A 296 -10.71 -44.48 15.47
C ASN A 296 -9.66 -44.46 14.32
N GLY A 297 -9.46 -43.27 13.70
CA GLY A 297 -8.47 -43.08 12.62
C GLY A 297 -8.90 -43.59 11.23
N LYS A 298 -10.08 -44.18 11.08
CA LYS A 298 -10.64 -44.70 9.82
C LYS A 298 -11.85 -43.86 9.39
N TYR A 299 -12.00 -43.61 8.11
CA TYR A 299 -13.18 -42.97 7.57
C TYR A 299 -14.45 -43.79 7.85
N GLN A 300 -15.49 -43.09 8.33
CA GLN A 300 -16.81 -43.69 8.54
C GLN A 300 -17.40 -44.10 7.18
N LYS A 301 -17.74 -45.36 7.04
CA LYS A 301 -18.46 -45.87 5.84
C LYS A 301 -19.95 -45.58 5.99
N PRO A 302 -20.68 -45.32 4.88
CA PRO A 302 -22.13 -45.32 4.91
C PRO A 302 -22.63 -46.71 5.34
N GLU A 303 -23.63 -46.72 6.22
CA GLU A 303 -24.30 -47.96 6.64
C GLU A 303 -25.19 -48.49 5.52
#